data_2e05f14ad31a91bf7a175adfca678d12
#
_entry.id   2e05f14ad31a91bf7a175adfca678d12
#
_cell.length_a   1.000
_cell.length_b   1.000
_cell.length_c   1.000
_cell.angle_alpha   90.00
_cell.angle_beta   90.00
_cell.angle_gamma   90.00
#
_symmetry.space_group_name_H-M   'P 1'
#
loop_
_entity.id
_entity.type
_entity.pdbx_description
1 polymer ?
#
loop_
_entity_poly.entity_id
_entity_poly.type
_entity_poly.pdbx_seq_one_letter_code
_entity_poly.pdbx_strand_id
1 'polypeptide(L)'
;MKTTARLLAYGGLIAAIGLTSAVTARGADQTLLNVSYDPTRELYAAYNEAFARHWTETTGNTVTIDQSHGGSGKQAQSVIDGLQADVVTLALEGDIDAIAANSDLLNADWRGEFENNSTPYTSTIVFLVRKGNPKHVLDWGDLAAEGVEVITPNPKTSGGARWNYLAAWAWANANLGGDEAKNIDFVKQLYGNVPVLDTGARGSTVTFAQKELGDVLLAWENEAFLVLDEFGADNFDIVYPPTSILAEPPVAIIDKNVEAHGTTELATEYLTYLYSAEGQTIAAANHYRPSKPELVTDTSLLDAFPAIQLISIDDPLFGGWKTAQPKHFGDGGIFDQIYAPQG
;
A
#
# COMPACT_ATOMS: atom_id res chain seq x y z
N MET A 1 -12.29 67.60 -81.94
CA MET A 1 -11.99 66.20 -82.33
C MET A 1 -11.76 65.41 -81.06
N LYS A 2 -12.62 64.47 -80.73
CA LYS A 2 -12.64 63.75 -79.44
C LYS A 2 -11.90 62.45 -79.63
N THR A 3 -10.92 62.17 -78.79
CA THR A 3 -10.20 60.91 -78.78
C THR A 3 -10.50 60.20 -77.46
N THR A 4 -11.16 59.05 -77.59
CA THR A 4 -11.60 58.19 -76.47
C THR A 4 -10.48 57.20 -76.08
N ALA A 5 -10.02 57.20 -74.85
CA ALA A 5 -9.09 56.23 -74.31
C ALA A 5 -9.87 55.11 -73.61
N ARG A 6 -9.63 53.87 -73.96
CA ARG A 6 -10.16 52.63 -73.32
C ARG A 6 -9.22 52.25 -72.17
N LEU A 7 -9.76 52.15 -70.95
CA LEU A 7 -9.10 51.51 -69.76
C LEU A 7 -9.40 50.00 -69.83
N LEU A 8 -8.30 49.22 -69.82
CA LEU A 8 -8.33 47.79 -69.56
C LEU A 8 -8.15 47.56 -68.03
N ALA A 9 -9.18 46.97 -67.39
CA ALA A 9 -9.08 46.54 -66.00
C ALA A 9 -8.52 45.13 -65.96
N TYR A 10 -7.32 44.97 -65.33
CA TYR A 10 -6.79 43.66 -64.95
C TYR A 10 -7.33 43.29 -63.57
N GLY A 11 -8.21 42.28 -63.51
CA GLY A 11 -8.63 41.69 -62.24
C GLY A 11 -7.58 40.72 -61.69
N GLY A 12 -6.89 41.14 -60.66
CA GLY A 12 -6.01 40.25 -59.92
C GLY A 12 -6.79 39.42 -58.89
N LEU A 13 -6.84 38.11 -59.10
CA LEU A 13 -7.41 37.14 -58.14
C LEU A 13 -6.37 36.88 -57.04
N ILE A 14 -6.57 37.46 -55.84
CA ILE A 14 -5.75 37.16 -54.66
C ILE A 14 -6.34 35.89 -54.01
N ALA A 15 -5.66 34.76 -54.22
CA ALA A 15 -5.89 33.53 -53.49
C ALA A 15 -5.38 33.68 -52.03
N ALA A 16 -6.27 33.91 -51.09
CA ALA A 16 -5.91 33.87 -49.67
C ALA A 16 -5.69 32.41 -49.23
N ILE A 17 -4.44 32.02 -49.13
CA ILE A 17 -4.04 30.74 -48.49
C ILE A 17 -4.23 30.93 -46.99
N GLY A 18 -5.34 30.42 -46.46
CA GLY A 18 -5.56 30.33 -45.02
C GLY A 18 -4.60 29.30 -44.42
N LEU A 19 -3.53 29.75 -43.80
CA LEU A 19 -2.79 28.92 -42.87
C LEU A 19 -3.67 28.72 -41.63
N THR A 20 -4.36 27.59 -41.56
CA THR A 20 -4.91 27.09 -40.29
C THR A 20 -3.72 26.60 -39.46
N SER A 21 -3.22 27.47 -38.56
CA SER A 21 -2.35 27.06 -37.48
C SER A 21 -3.15 26.08 -36.63
N ALA A 22 -2.82 24.81 -36.70
CA ALA A 22 -3.28 23.84 -35.72
C ALA A 22 -2.66 24.29 -34.37
N VAL A 23 -3.46 24.97 -33.57
CA VAL A 23 -3.16 25.14 -32.15
C VAL A 23 -3.25 23.75 -31.56
N THR A 24 -2.10 23.06 -31.39
CA THR A 24 -2.04 21.91 -30.53
C THR A 24 -2.44 22.41 -29.15
N ALA A 25 -3.64 22.06 -28.71
CA ALA A 25 -4.07 22.29 -27.36
C ALA A 25 -2.99 21.64 -26.45
N ARG A 26 -2.28 22.45 -25.72
CA ARG A 26 -1.36 21.96 -24.69
C ARG A 26 -2.24 21.31 -23.65
N GLY A 27 -2.00 20.04 -23.33
CA GLY A 27 -2.72 19.34 -22.30
C GLY A 27 -2.70 20.11 -20.98
N ALA A 28 -3.72 19.94 -20.17
CA ALA A 28 -3.78 20.54 -18.86
C ALA A 28 -2.78 19.86 -17.92
N ASP A 29 -2.12 20.66 -17.08
CA ASP A 29 -1.33 20.14 -15.97
C ASP A 29 -2.30 19.78 -14.82
N GLN A 30 -2.27 18.53 -14.35
CA GLN A 30 -3.13 18.02 -13.29
C GLN A 30 -2.28 17.58 -12.09
N THR A 31 -2.86 17.57 -10.92
CA THR A 31 -2.21 17.08 -9.69
C THR A 31 -3.13 16.06 -9.04
N LEU A 32 -2.56 14.98 -8.51
CA LEU A 32 -3.25 13.94 -7.75
C LEU A 32 -2.47 13.70 -6.46
N LEU A 33 -3.15 13.65 -5.31
CA LEU A 33 -2.56 13.27 -4.03
C LEU A 33 -2.93 11.82 -3.69
N ASN A 34 -1.91 10.95 -3.63
CA ASN A 34 -2.02 9.59 -3.11
C ASN A 34 -1.57 9.54 -1.64
N VAL A 35 -2.48 9.17 -0.74
CA VAL A 35 -2.19 8.96 0.68
C VAL A 35 -2.03 7.47 0.94
N SER A 36 -0.80 7.04 1.28
CA SER A 36 -0.39 5.64 1.32
C SER A 36 0.26 5.26 2.66
N TYR A 37 0.55 3.99 2.85
CA TYR A 37 1.26 3.49 4.02
C TYR A 37 2.76 3.22 3.73
N ASP A 38 3.57 3.12 4.80
CA ASP A 38 5.03 3.13 4.71
C ASP A 38 5.68 2.15 3.71
N PRO A 39 5.32 0.85 3.67
CA PRO A 39 5.98 -0.12 2.79
C PRO A 39 5.80 0.10 1.29
N THR A 40 4.91 1.00 0.85
CA THR A 40 4.63 1.24 -0.57
C THR A 40 5.44 2.37 -1.19
N ARG A 41 6.39 2.98 -0.49
CA ARG A 41 7.13 4.16 -0.99
C ARG A 41 7.80 3.90 -2.33
N GLU A 42 8.56 2.83 -2.41
CA GLU A 42 9.34 2.45 -3.58
C GLU A 42 8.42 2.00 -4.71
N LEU A 43 7.37 1.23 -4.39
CA LEU A 43 6.33 0.84 -5.34
C LEU A 43 5.72 2.07 -6.02
N TYR A 44 5.22 3.03 -5.24
CA TYR A 44 4.57 4.20 -5.81
C TYR A 44 5.53 5.19 -6.44
N ALA A 45 6.80 5.22 -6.07
CA ALA A 45 7.81 5.98 -6.80
C ALA A 45 7.93 5.47 -8.24
N ALA A 46 8.12 4.16 -8.42
CA ALA A 46 8.20 3.54 -9.75
C ALA A 46 6.88 3.59 -10.52
N TYR A 47 5.77 3.32 -9.82
CA TYR A 47 4.44 3.33 -10.41
C TYR A 47 4.02 4.70 -10.94
N ASN A 48 4.26 5.77 -10.18
CA ASN A 48 3.89 7.13 -10.57
C ASN A 48 4.61 7.60 -11.83
N GLU A 49 5.87 7.20 -12.01
CA GLU A 49 6.60 7.50 -13.25
C GLU A 49 5.97 6.79 -14.46
N ALA A 50 5.59 5.52 -14.30
CA ALA A 50 4.93 4.75 -15.34
C ALA A 50 3.55 5.32 -15.66
N PHE A 51 2.76 5.59 -14.63
CA PHE A 51 1.42 6.15 -14.78
C PHE A 51 1.44 7.55 -15.44
N ALA A 52 2.36 8.43 -15.05
CA ALA A 52 2.46 9.76 -15.65
C ALA A 52 2.77 9.70 -17.17
N ARG A 53 3.59 8.73 -17.59
CA ARG A 53 3.80 8.46 -19.03
C ARG A 53 2.51 7.98 -19.70
N HIS A 54 1.88 6.94 -19.14
CA HIS A 54 0.61 6.39 -19.61
C HIS A 54 -0.47 7.48 -19.75
N TRP A 55 -0.65 8.30 -18.72
CA TRP A 55 -1.63 9.39 -18.73
C TRP A 55 -1.35 10.41 -19.84
N THR A 56 -0.09 10.77 -20.02
CA THR A 56 0.30 11.72 -21.10
C THR A 56 0.09 11.12 -22.48
N GLU A 57 0.41 9.83 -22.68
CA GLU A 57 0.24 9.14 -23.95
C GLU A 57 -1.23 8.97 -24.33
N THR A 58 -2.09 8.73 -23.37
CA THR A 58 -3.51 8.43 -23.60
C THR A 58 -4.37 9.70 -23.69
N THR A 59 -4.06 10.75 -22.92
CA THR A 59 -4.91 11.94 -22.81
C THR A 59 -4.28 13.21 -23.42
N GLY A 60 -2.95 13.24 -23.57
CA GLY A 60 -2.19 14.45 -23.93
C GLY A 60 -2.01 15.41 -22.75
N ASN A 61 -2.52 15.10 -21.53
CA ASN A 61 -2.34 15.88 -20.33
C ASN A 61 -1.10 15.44 -19.56
N THR A 62 -0.51 16.34 -18.77
CA THR A 62 0.54 15.98 -17.80
C THR A 62 -0.04 15.84 -16.40
N VAL A 63 0.56 15.02 -15.56
CA VAL A 63 0.17 14.84 -14.17
C VAL A 63 1.37 14.88 -13.24
N THR A 64 1.21 15.58 -12.11
CA THR A 64 2.09 15.49 -10.95
C THR A 64 1.38 14.66 -9.87
N ILE A 65 2.03 13.62 -9.36
CA ILE A 65 1.47 12.77 -8.33
C ILE A 65 2.23 13.02 -7.04
N ASP A 66 1.55 13.70 -6.12
CA ASP A 66 2.05 13.93 -4.77
C ASP A 66 1.77 12.70 -3.89
N GLN A 67 2.65 12.45 -2.92
CA GLN A 67 2.54 11.29 -2.03
C GLN A 67 2.64 11.69 -0.57
N SER A 68 1.80 11.07 0.27
CA SER A 68 1.95 11.09 1.72
C SER A 68 2.11 9.66 2.22
N HIS A 69 3.15 9.37 2.99
CA HIS A 69 3.42 8.05 3.55
C HIS A 69 3.54 8.09 5.07
N GLY A 70 3.05 7.04 5.72
CA GLY A 70 3.11 6.89 7.17
C GLY A 70 2.44 5.60 7.64
N GLY A 71 2.23 5.45 8.93
CA GLY A 71 1.40 4.34 9.45
C GLY A 71 -0.03 4.45 8.91
N SER A 72 -0.58 3.35 8.39
CA SER A 72 -1.87 3.34 7.65
C SER A 72 -3.03 3.96 8.44
N GLY A 73 -3.22 3.58 9.72
CA GLY A 73 -4.26 4.16 10.54
C GLY A 73 -4.05 5.67 10.81
N LYS A 74 -2.78 6.12 10.90
CA LYS A 74 -2.46 7.54 11.00
C LYS A 74 -2.78 8.29 9.71
N GLN A 75 -2.54 7.68 8.55
CA GLN A 75 -2.87 8.25 7.25
C GLN A 75 -4.39 8.37 7.08
N ALA A 76 -5.16 7.32 7.45
CA ALA A 76 -6.61 7.37 7.46
C ALA A 76 -7.12 8.52 8.34
N GLN A 77 -6.57 8.69 9.56
CA GLN A 77 -6.94 9.79 10.45
C GLN A 77 -6.63 11.16 9.84
N SER A 78 -5.49 11.29 9.15
CA SER A 78 -5.15 12.55 8.47
C SER A 78 -6.18 12.94 7.39
N VAL A 79 -6.72 11.96 6.66
CA VAL A 79 -7.79 12.20 5.67
C VAL A 79 -9.09 12.60 6.37
N ILE A 80 -9.47 11.91 7.45
CA ILE A 80 -10.63 12.28 8.29
C ILE A 80 -10.50 13.71 8.82
N ASP A 81 -9.29 14.10 9.23
CA ASP A 81 -8.97 15.44 9.78
C ASP A 81 -8.85 16.53 8.68
N GLY A 82 -9.04 16.16 7.39
CA GLY A 82 -9.16 17.12 6.29
C GLY A 82 -7.98 17.16 5.31
N LEU A 83 -7.04 16.18 5.33
CA LEU A 83 -6.05 16.04 4.27
C LEU A 83 -6.77 15.73 2.95
N GLN A 84 -6.58 16.59 1.95
CA GLN A 84 -7.29 16.57 0.68
C GLN A 84 -6.72 15.50 -0.29
N ALA A 85 -6.77 14.23 0.14
CA ALA A 85 -6.36 13.12 -0.70
C ALA A 85 -7.33 12.93 -1.88
N ASP A 86 -6.83 12.62 -3.07
CA ASP A 86 -7.65 12.16 -4.20
C ASP A 86 -7.89 10.66 -4.11
N VAL A 87 -6.84 9.92 -3.76
CA VAL A 87 -6.90 8.47 -3.55
C VAL A 87 -6.20 8.06 -2.26
N VAL A 88 -6.65 6.96 -1.70
CA VAL A 88 -5.98 6.29 -0.59
C VAL A 88 -5.57 4.89 -1.01
N THR A 89 -4.36 4.48 -0.61
CA THR A 89 -3.79 3.15 -0.88
C THR A 89 -3.23 2.65 0.45
N LEU A 90 -4.12 2.10 1.30
CA LEU A 90 -3.83 1.82 2.70
C LEU A 90 -3.55 0.33 2.97
N ALA A 91 -3.05 0.02 4.17
CA ALA A 91 -2.61 -1.32 4.49
C ALA A 91 -3.75 -2.32 4.70
N LEU A 92 -4.97 -1.85 5.00
CA LEU A 92 -6.10 -2.71 5.34
C LEU A 92 -7.45 -2.01 5.17
N GLU A 93 -8.47 -2.81 4.88
CA GLU A 93 -9.86 -2.38 4.70
C GLU A 93 -10.38 -1.54 5.88
N GLY A 94 -10.11 -1.96 7.11
CA GLY A 94 -10.61 -1.26 8.29
C GLY A 94 -10.13 0.20 8.42
N ASP A 95 -9.02 0.59 7.80
CA ASP A 95 -8.56 1.97 7.77
C ASP A 95 -9.36 2.81 6.76
N ILE A 96 -9.73 2.24 5.58
CA ILE A 96 -10.61 2.91 4.61
C ILE A 96 -12.05 2.95 5.14
N ASP A 97 -12.53 1.87 5.76
CA ASP A 97 -13.83 1.83 6.44
C ASP A 97 -13.93 2.92 7.53
N ALA A 98 -12.83 3.20 8.24
CA ALA A 98 -12.80 4.28 9.22
C ALA A 98 -12.99 5.65 8.57
N ILE A 99 -12.43 5.90 7.39
CA ILE A 99 -12.67 7.13 6.62
C ILE A 99 -14.15 7.19 6.24
N ALA A 100 -14.71 6.13 5.65
CA ALA A 100 -16.11 6.08 5.23
C ALA A 100 -17.09 6.29 6.41
N ALA A 101 -16.77 5.73 7.58
CA ALA A 101 -17.64 5.82 8.76
C ALA A 101 -17.58 7.18 9.48
N ASN A 102 -16.45 7.89 9.40
CA ASN A 102 -16.23 9.13 10.15
C ASN A 102 -16.18 10.39 9.25
N SER A 103 -16.48 10.23 7.97
CA SER A 103 -16.57 11.34 7.02
C SER A 103 -17.60 11.03 5.92
N ASP A 104 -18.01 12.06 5.19
CA ASP A 104 -18.86 11.90 3.97
C ASP A 104 -17.99 11.88 2.70
N LEU A 105 -16.69 11.53 2.82
CA LEU A 105 -15.71 11.71 1.76
C LEU A 105 -15.79 10.64 0.68
N LEU A 106 -16.12 9.38 1.04
CA LEU A 106 -16.23 8.29 0.10
C LEU A 106 -17.44 7.41 0.37
N ASN A 107 -17.84 6.65 -0.64
CA ASN A 107 -18.97 5.72 -0.57
C ASN A 107 -18.65 4.54 0.37
N ALA A 108 -19.64 4.06 1.10
CA ALA A 108 -19.51 2.87 1.94
C ALA A 108 -19.28 1.58 1.11
N ASP A 109 -19.65 1.56 -0.16
CA ASP A 109 -19.46 0.43 -1.07
C ASP A 109 -18.14 0.50 -1.89
N TRP A 110 -17.19 1.34 -1.46
CA TRP A 110 -15.88 1.58 -2.10
C TRP A 110 -15.13 0.29 -2.48
N ARG A 111 -15.32 -0.77 -1.72
CA ARG A 111 -14.65 -2.06 -1.89
C ARG A 111 -14.98 -2.76 -3.21
N GLY A 112 -16.15 -2.48 -3.78
CA GLY A 112 -16.63 -3.02 -5.05
C GLY A 112 -16.25 -2.21 -6.28
N GLU A 113 -15.54 -1.09 -6.14
CA GLU A 113 -15.22 -0.19 -7.25
C GLU A 113 -14.14 -0.74 -8.18
N PHE A 114 -13.19 -1.50 -7.64
CA PHE A 114 -12.13 -2.13 -8.42
C PHE A 114 -12.11 -3.65 -8.23
N GLU A 115 -11.37 -4.33 -9.10
CA GLU A 115 -11.24 -5.79 -9.07
C GLU A 115 -10.63 -6.30 -7.76
N ASN A 116 -10.88 -7.56 -7.42
CA ASN A 116 -10.36 -8.24 -6.22
C ASN A 116 -10.65 -7.45 -4.93
N ASN A 117 -11.88 -6.94 -4.77
CA ASN A 117 -12.26 -6.11 -3.63
C ASN A 117 -11.35 -4.87 -3.46
N SER A 118 -11.03 -4.22 -4.58
CA SER A 118 -10.12 -3.07 -4.65
C SER A 118 -8.69 -3.38 -4.15
N THR A 119 -8.23 -4.63 -4.31
CA THR A 119 -6.90 -5.09 -3.86
C THR A 119 -6.03 -5.44 -5.08
N PRO A 120 -5.18 -4.53 -5.57
CA PRO A 120 -4.37 -4.73 -6.78
C PRO A 120 -3.17 -5.65 -6.59
N TYR A 121 -2.70 -5.83 -5.39
CA TYR A 121 -1.58 -6.68 -5.00
C TYR A 121 -1.74 -7.15 -3.55
N THR A 122 -0.99 -8.17 -3.17
CA THR A 122 -1.00 -8.72 -1.81
C THR A 122 0.42 -8.82 -1.26
N SER A 123 0.55 -9.14 0.01
CA SER A 123 1.81 -9.44 0.68
C SER A 123 1.56 -10.44 1.81
N THR A 124 2.59 -10.74 2.57
CA THR A 124 2.49 -11.55 3.77
C THR A 124 3.49 -11.08 4.82
N ILE A 125 3.43 -11.66 6.01
CA ILE A 125 4.37 -11.34 7.09
C ILE A 125 5.45 -12.41 7.13
N VAL A 126 6.69 -11.95 7.16
CA VAL A 126 7.90 -12.75 7.26
C VAL A 126 8.75 -12.28 8.45
N PHE A 127 9.76 -13.04 8.82
CA PHE A 127 10.73 -12.67 9.84
C PHE A 127 12.03 -12.25 9.18
N LEU A 128 12.44 -11.02 9.36
CA LEU A 128 13.79 -10.60 9.01
C LEU A 128 14.68 -10.77 10.25
N VAL A 129 15.68 -11.63 10.14
CA VAL A 129 16.58 -11.99 11.24
C VAL A 129 18.01 -11.56 10.95
N ARG A 130 18.84 -11.46 11.99
CA ARG A 130 20.27 -11.24 11.81
C ARG A 130 20.89 -12.38 11.01
N LYS A 131 21.95 -12.11 10.25
CA LYS A 131 22.62 -13.11 9.40
C LYS A 131 22.99 -14.37 10.15
N GLY A 132 22.64 -15.51 9.57
CA GLY A 132 22.83 -16.83 10.18
C GLY A 132 21.80 -17.18 11.25
N ASN A 133 20.80 -16.33 11.48
CA ASN A 133 19.71 -16.57 12.43
C ASN A 133 20.19 -17.09 13.81
N PRO A 134 20.99 -16.32 14.57
CA PRO A 134 21.65 -16.79 15.78
C PRO A 134 20.68 -17.19 16.91
N LYS A 135 19.42 -16.74 16.86
CA LYS A 135 18.36 -17.12 17.80
C LYS A 135 17.53 -18.30 17.35
N HIS A 136 17.81 -18.84 16.14
CA HIS A 136 17.06 -19.96 15.55
C HIS A 136 15.56 -19.72 15.47
N VAL A 137 15.13 -18.50 15.16
CA VAL A 137 13.71 -18.13 14.96
C VAL A 137 13.24 -18.69 13.61
N LEU A 138 12.41 -19.73 13.64
CA LEU A 138 11.91 -20.42 12.45
C LEU A 138 10.37 -20.37 12.34
N ASP A 139 9.69 -20.18 13.47
CA ASP A 139 8.24 -20.16 13.54
C ASP A 139 7.76 -19.14 14.58
N TRP A 140 6.49 -18.80 14.56
CA TRP A 140 5.87 -17.83 15.46
C TRP A 140 6.09 -18.16 16.94
N GLY A 141 6.11 -19.45 17.30
CA GLY A 141 6.34 -19.90 18.67
C GLY A 141 7.68 -19.46 19.23
N ASP A 142 8.70 -19.35 18.38
CA ASP A 142 10.05 -18.95 18.78
C ASP A 142 10.11 -17.48 19.19
N LEU A 143 9.18 -16.64 18.73
CA LEU A 143 9.09 -15.22 19.07
C LEU A 143 8.72 -14.97 20.54
N ALA A 144 8.06 -15.92 21.17
CA ALA A 144 7.70 -15.85 22.59
C ALA A 144 8.79 -16.44 23.53
N ALA A 145 9.90 -16.95 22.97
CA ALA A 145 10.98 -17.54 23.74
C ALA A 145 11.72 -16.47 24.56
N GLU A 146 12.20 -16.85 25.76
CA GLU A 146 13.02 -15.98 26.61
C GLU A 146 14.32 -15.58 25.91
N GLY A 147 14.66 -14.29 25.94
CA GLY A 147 15.88 -13.75 25.36
C GLY A 147 15.83 -13.54 23.84
N VAL A 148 14.66 -13.64 23.21
CA VAL A 148 14.41 -13.18 21.83
C VAL A 148 13.81 -11.78 21.90
N GLU A 149 14.46 -10.80 21.27
CA GLU A 149 13.92 -9.44 21.14
C GLU A 149 13.24 -9.27 19.78
N VAL A 150 11.96 -8.92 19.80
CA VAL A 150 11.11 -8.76 18.61
C VAL A 150 10.90 -7.28 18.33
N ILE A 151 11.14 -6.85 17.10
CA ILE A 151 10.80 -5.52 16.62
C ILE A 151 9.55 -5.60 15.76
N THR A 152 8.57 -4.79 16.07
CA THR A 152 7.30 -4.65 15.31
C THR A 152 6.71 -3.26 15.59
N PRO A 153 6.01 -2.64 14.63
CA PRO A 153 5.36 -1.36 14.90
C PRO A 153 4.10 -1.51 15.76
N ASN A 154 3.54 -0.39 16.17
CA ASN A 154 2.38 -0.32 17.06
C ASN A 154 1.07 -0.59 16.28
N PRO A 155 0.27 -1.61 16.62
CA PRO A 155 -1.02 -1.89 15.98
C PRO A 155 -2.06 -0.76 16.09
N LYS A 156 -1.91 0.16 17.05
CA LYS A 156 -2.82 1.31 17.17
C LYS A 156 -2.58 2.38 16.07
N THR A 157 -1.40 2.40 15.45
CA THR A 157 -1.03 3.41 14.45
C THR A 157 -0.64 2.83 13.10
N SER A 158 -0.20 1.57 13.07
CA SER A 158 0.31 0.88 11.89
C SER A 158 -0.63 -0.25 11.47
N GLY A 159 -1.14 -0.18 10.23
CA GLY A 159 -1.89 -1.28 9.62
C GLY A 159 -1.02 -2.53 9.43
N GLY A 160 0.27 -2.35 9.08
CA GLY A 160 1.22 -3.46 8.99
C GLY A 160 1.36 -4.22 10.30
N ALA A 161 1.39 -3.52 11.42
CA ALA A 161 1.44 -4.14 12.74
C ALA A 161 0.17 -4.93 13.09
N ARG A 162 -1.00 -4.52 12.58
CA ARG A 162 -2.24 -5.31 12.76
C ARG A 162 -2.14 -6.64 12.05
N TRP A 163 -1.58 -6.67 10.85
CA TRP A 163 -1.30 -7.92 10.13
C TRP A 163 -0.29 -8.80 10.87
N ASN A 164 0.80 -8.22 11.42
CA ASN A 164 1.78 -8.95 12.24
C ASN A 164 1.10 -9.63 13.45
N TYR A 165 0.27 -8.87 14.16
CA TYR A 165 -0.50 -9.38 15.31
C TYR A 165 -1.47 -10.49 14.92
N LEU A 166 -2.26 -10.31 13.85
CA LEU A 166 -3.24 -11.30 13.42
C LEU A 166 -2.58 -12.58 12.90
N ALA A 167 -1.40 -12.50 12.26
CA ALA A 167 -0.63 -13.67 11.88
C ALA A 167 -0.17 -14.48 13.10
N ALA A 168 0.35 -13.80 14.13
CA ALA A 168 0.71 -14.42 15.41
C ALA A 168 -0.50 -15.06 16.11
N TRP A 169 -1.64 -14.37 16.10
CA TRP A 169 -2.91 -14.87 16.63
C TRP A 169 -3.38 -16.14 15.91
N ALA A 170 -3.33 -16.14 14.56
CA ALA A 170 -3.73 -17.30 13.76
C ALA A 170 -2.86 -18.52 14.06
N TRP A 171 -1.54 -18.32 14.17
CA TRP A 171 -0.63 -19.37 14.56
C TRP A 171 -0.97 -19.94 15.95
N ALA A 172 -1.19 -19.06 16.94
CA ALA A 172 -1.55 -19.48 18.28
C ALA A 172 -2.84 -20.30 18.29
N ASN A 173 -3.88 -19.84 17.57
CA ASN A 173 -5.15 -20.54 17.47
C ASN A 173 -4.97 -21.96 16.89
N ALA A 174 -4.18 -22.11 15.83
CA ALA A 174 -3.92 -23.38 15.19
C ALA A 174 -3.09 -24.35 16.05
N ASN A 175 -2.12 -23.84 16.83
CA ASN A 175 -1.13 -24.63 17.54
C ASN A 175 -1.45 -24.85 19.04
N LEU A 176 -2.30 -23.98 19.63
CA LEU A 176 -2.63 -24.03 21.08
C LEU A 176 -4.04 -24.57 21.34
N GLY A 177 -4.68 -25.16 20.33
CA GLY A 177 -5.95 -25.88 20.45
C GLY A 177 -7.20 -25.01 20.34
N GLY A 178 -7.11 -23.82 19.73
CA GLY A 178 -8.26 -22.95 19.47
C GLY A 178 -8.81 -22.23 20.71
N ASP A 179 -8.07 -22.20 21.80
CA ASP A 179 -8.44 -21.58 23.08
C ASP A 179 -8.04 -20.10 23.07
N GLU A 180 -9.03 -19.19 23.11
CA GLU A 180 -8.80 -17.75 23.07
C GLU A 180 -7.92 -17.26 24.24
N ALA A 181 -8.04 -17.83 25.43
CA ALA A 181 -7.21 -17.45 26.56
C ALA A 181 -5.74 -17.77 26.30
N LYS A 182 -5.46 -18.93 25.70
CA LYS A 182 -4.09 -19.30 25.30
C LYS A 182 -3.55 -18.44 24.17
N ASN A 183 -4.41 -18.03 23.22
CA ASN A 183 -4.03 -17.10 22.16
C ASN A 183 -3.62 -15.74 22.76
N ILE A 184 -4.40 -15.23 23.73
CA ILE A 184 -4.09 -14.00 24.47
C ILE A 184 -2.75 -14.14 25.21
N ASP A 185 -2.55 -15.23 25.95
CA ASP A 185 -1.32 -15.47 26.70
C ASP A 185 -0.09 -15.53 25.78
N PHE A 186 -0.22 -16.20 24.63
CA PHE A 186 0.86 -16.28 23.63
C PHE A 186 1.21 -14.90 23.07
N VAL A 187 0.21 -14.15 22.59
CA VAL A 187 0.47 -12.82 22.01
C VAL A 187 1.01 -11.86 23.08
N LYS A 188 0.55 -11.98 24.32
CA LYS A 188 1.09 -11.22 25.47
C LYS A 188 2.59 -11.54 25.72
N GLN A 189 2.98 -12.82 25.63
CA GLN A 189 4.38 -13.23 25.75
C GLN A 189 5.21 -12.65 24.60
N LEU A 190 4.73 -12.76 23.35
CA LEU A 190 5.40 -12.20 22.19
C LEU A 190 5.61 -10.69 22.36
N TYR A 191 4.55 -9.93 22.72
CA TYR A 191 4.65 -8.48 22.92
C TYR A 191 5.45 -8.13 24.20
N GLY A 192 5.60 -9.05 25.15
CA GLY A 192 6.54 -8.94 26.26
C GLY A 192 8.01 -8.90 25.81
N ASN A 193 8.30 -9.48 24.66
CA ASN A 193 9.61 -9.47 24.01
C ASN A 193 9.82 -8.27 23.06
N VAL A 194 8.87 -7.33 22.97
CA VAL A 194 8.97 -6.13 22.12
C VAL A 194 9.45 -4.95 22.95
N PRO A 195 10.70 -4.53 22.81
CA PRO A 195 11.27 -3.46 23.62
C PRO A 195 10.78 -2.06 23.21
N VAL A 196 10.35 -1.90 21.96
CA VAL A 196 9.91 -0.62 21.41
C VAL A 196 8.80 -0.83 20.37
N LEU A 197 7.77 0.01 20.39
CA LEU A 197 6.71 0.06 19.39
C LEU A 197 6.82 1.35 18.58
N ASP A 198 7.40 1.26 17.38
CA ASP A 198 7.46 2.38 16.45
C ASP A 198 6.08 2.70 15.87
N THR A 199 5.88 3.93 15.38
CA THR A 199 4.58 4.37 14.86
C THR A 199 4.18 3.75 13.52
N GLY A 200 5.14 3.19 12.77
CA GLY A 200 4.95 2.58 11.44
C GLY A 200 6.08 1.64 11.08
N ALA A 201 5.91 0.90 9.98
CA ALA A 201 6.86 -0.12 9.52
C ALA A 201 8.26 0.45 9.30
N ARG A 202 8.38 1.61 8.64
CA ARG A 202 9.69 2.24 8.39
C ARG A 202 10.44 2.60 9.69
N GLY A 203 9.72 3.02 10.74
CA GLY A 203 10.30 3.23 12.06
C GLY A 203 10.92 1.97 12.62
N SER A 204 10.21 0.84 12.53
CA SER A 204 10.70 -0.47 12.98
C SER A 204 11.89 -0.97 12.16
N THR A 205 11.88 -0.73 10.84
CA THR A 205 13.04 -1.00 9.97
C THR A 205 14.27 -0.22 10.42
N VAL A 206 14.13 1.08 10.69
CA VAL A 206 15.23 1.92 11.22
C VAL A 206 15.72 1.41 12.57
N THR A 207 14.78 1.06 13.47
CA THR A 207 15.13 0.53 14.81
C THR A 207 15.88 -0.78 14.68
N PHE A 208 15.45 -1.69 13.82
CA PHE A 208 16.10 -2.98 13.61
C PHE A 208 17.41 -2.82 12.82
N ALA A 209 17.35 -2.29 11.59
CA ALA A 209 18.48 -2.35 10.66
C ALA A 209 19.55 -1.29 10.93
N GLN A 210 19.18 -0.04 11.29
CA GLN A 210 20.15 1.04 11.50
C GLN A 210 20.63 1.17 12.94
N LYS A 211 19.69 1.01 13.91
CA LYS A 211 20.05 1.09 15.34
C LYS A 211 20.50 -0.25 15.92
N GLU A 212 20.44 -1.31 15.11
CA GLU A 212 20.86 -2.68 15.47
C GLU A 212 20.15 -3.25 16.71
N LEU A 213 18.92 -2.80 16.99
CA LEU A 213 18.12 -3.30 18.10
C LEU A 213 17.31 -4.53 17.68
N GLY A 214 17.12 -5.47 18.60
CA GLY A 214 16.33 -6.68 18.41
C GLY A 214 17.01 -7.78 17.60
N ASP A 215 16.48 -8.97 17.73
CA ASP A 215 16.96 -10.19 17.07
C ASP A 215 16.17 -10.49 15.78
N VAL A 216 14.89 -10.10 15.76
CA VAL A 216 13.95 -10.35 14.66
C VAL A 216 13.03 -9.15 14.44
N LEU A 217 12.83 -8.79 13.18
CA LEU A 217 11.81 -7.83 12.75
C LEU A 217 10.65 -8.58 12.11
N LEU A 218 9.44 -8.38 12.62
CA LEU A 218 8.23 -8.79 11.92
C LEU A 218 7.98 -7.78 10.80
N ALA A 219 8.18 -8.21 9.57
CA ALA A 219 8.12 -7.35 8.39
C ALA A 219 7.10 -7.87 7.37
N TRP A 220 6.58 -6.95 6.56
CA TRP A 220 5.98 -7.33 5.29
C TRP A 220 7.05 -7.92 4.38
N GLU A 221 6.66 -8.88 3.53
CA GLU A 221 7.58 -9.57 2.62
C GLU A 221 8.38 -8.57 1.76
N ASN A 222 7.71 -7.60 1.14
CA ASN A 222 8.36 -6.55 0.34
C ASN A 222 9.33 -5.69 1.17
N GLU A 223 8.96 -5.30 2.39
CA GLU A 223 9.85 -4.51 3.26
C GLU A 223 11.11 -5.30 3.64
N ALA A 224 11.00 -6.62 3.86
CA ALA A 224 12.16 -7.46 4.14
C ALA A 224 13.14 -7.49 2.96
N PHE A 225 12.67 -7.56 1.72
CA PHE A 225 13.52 -7.45 0.52
C PHE A 225 14.16 -6.07 0.41
N LEU A 226 13.39 -5.00 0.62
CA LEU A 226 13.92 -3.63 0.59
C LEU A 226 15.03 -3.42 1.64
N VAL A 227 14.92 -4.05 2.82
CA VAL A 227 15.99 -4.02 3.83
C VAL A 227 17.25 -4.72 3.32
N LEU A 228 17.12 -5.87 2.63
CA LEU A 228 18.28 -6.53 2.03
C LEU A 228 18.96 -5.65 0.98
N ASP A 229 18.18 -4.95 0.17
CA ASP A 229 18.68 -4.06 -0.87
C ASP A 229 19.37 -2.82 -0.29
N GLU A 230 18.75 -2.18 0.73
CA GLU A 230 19.24 -0.95 1.33
C GLU A 230 20.45 -1.18 2.28
N PHE A 231 20.40 -2.26 3.09
CA PHE A 231 21.39 -2.50 4.16
C PHE A 231 22.32 -3.69 3.89
N GLY A 232 22.14 -4.39 2.76
CA GLY A 232 22.97 -5.48 2.30
C GLY A 232 22.48 -6.87 2.73
N ALA A 233 22.37 -7.77 1.76
CA ALA A 233 21.93 -9.15 1.96
C ALA A 233 22.87 -10.01 2.85
N ASP A 234 24.10 -9.53 3.08
CA ASP A 234 25.08 -10.20 3.97
C ASP A 234 24.79 -9.93 5.46
N ASN A 235 23.89 -9.02 5.81
CA ASN A 235 23.58 -8.63 7.18
C ASN A 235 22.35 -9.33 7.75
N PHE A 236 21.47 -9.83 6.90
CA PHE A 236 20.17 -10.38 7.32
C PHE A 236 19.80 -11.62 6.51
N ASP A 237 18.88 -12.40 7.06
CA ASP A 237 18.18 -13.51 6.38
C ASP A 237 16.68 -13.32 6.51
N ILE A 238 15.92 -13.66 5.44
CA ILE A 238 14.46 -13.70 5.50
C ILE A 238 14.05 -15.12 5.86
N VAL A 239 13.27 -15.26 6.93
CA VAL A 239 12.68 -16.52 7.36
C VAL A 239 11.18 -16.49 7.05
N TYR A 240 10.73 -17.44 6.26
CA TYR A 240 9.32 -17.67 5.97
C TYR A 240 8.76 -18.65 7.01
N PRO A 241 7.85 -18.22 7.90
CA PRO A 241 7.20 -19.16 8.81
C PRO A 241 6.31 -20.12 8.02
N PRO A 242 6.05 -21.35 8.50
CA PRO A 242 5.21 -22.34 7.80
C PRO A 242 3.81 -21.82 7.46
N THR A 243 3.26 -20.94 8.30
CA THR A 243 1.96 -20.29 8.13
C THR A 243 2.09 -18.81 8.43
N SER A 244 1.43 -18.00 7.61
CA SER A 244 1.32 -16.55 7.83
C SER A 244 -0.07 -16.05 7.41
N ILE A 245 -0.24 -14.75 7.26
CA ILE A 245 -1.51 -14.13 6.90
C ILE A 245 -1.44 -13.56 5.48
N LEU A 246 -2.54 -13.66 4.73
CA LEU A 246 -2.71 -12.95 3.46
C LEU A 246 -3.00 -11.49 3.76
N ALA A 247 -2.02 -10.63 3.55
CA ALA A 247 -2.21 -9.20 3.67
C ALA A 247 -2.72 -8.63 2.35
N GLU A 248 -3.91 -8.04 2.38
CA GLU A 248 -4.65 -7.52 1.25
C GLU A 248 -4.81 -5.99 1.37
N PRO A 249 -3.79 -5.20 0.95
CA PRO A 249 -3.86 -3.74 1.03
C PRO A 249 -4.78 -3.18 -0.05
N PRO A 250 -5.91 -2.56 0.33
CA PRO A 250 -6.88 -2.05 -0.61
C PRO A 250 -6.58 -0.61 -1.03
N VAL A 251 -7.24 -0.20 -2.12
CA VAL A 251 -7.20 1.15 -2.67
C VAL A 251 -8.63 1.71 -2.79
N ALA A 252 -8.78 3.04 -2.66
CA ALA A 252 -10.07 3.69 -2.84
C ALA A 252 -9.92 5.13 -3.34
N ILE A 253 -10.94 5.62 -4.04
CA ILE A 253 -11.10 7.02 -4.43
C ILE A 253 -11.73 7.78 -3.25
N ILE A 254 -11.29 9.01 -3.03
CA ILE A 254 -11.94 9.94 -2.08
C ILE A 254 -12.91 10.81 -2.87
N ASP A 255 -14.14 10.31 -3.07
CA ASP A 255 -15.14 10.84 -4.01
C ASP A 255 -15.33 12.35 -3.92
N LYS A 256 -15.51 12.89 -2.71
CA LYS A 256 -15.75 14.32 -2.52
C LYS A 256 -14.57 15.19 -2.91
N ASN A 257 -13.35 14.70 -2.66
CA ASN A 257 -12.15 15.44 -3.00
C ASN A 257 -11.93 15.45 -4.52
N VAL A 258 -12.04 14.29 -5.19
CA VAL A 258 -11.87 14.22 -6.65
C VAL A 258 -12.95 15.01 -7.40
N GLU A 259 -14.20 15.05 -6.88
CA GLU A 259 -15.26 15.92 -7.40
C GLU A 259 -14.86 17.40 -7.30
N ALA A 260 -14.37 17.81 -6.12
CA ALA A 260 -13.98 19.20 -5.86
C ALA A 260 -12.74 19.63 -6.66
N HIS A 261 -11.79 18.73 -6.86
CA HIS A 261 -10.56 18.98 -7.62
C HIS A 261 -10.75 18.84 -9.13
N GLY A 262 -11.83 18.18 -9.58
CA GLY A 262 -12.04 17.82 -10.99
C GLY A 262 -11.10 16.73 -11.48
N THR A 263 -10.66 15.84 -10.59
CA THR A 263 -9.68 14.76 -10.82
C THR A 263 -10.30 13.37 -10.88
N THR A 264 -11.63 13.24 -10.96
CA THR A 264 -12.33 11.95 -10.91
C THR A 264 -11.83 10.97 -11.99
N GLU A 265 -11.71 11.40 -13.25
CA GLU A 265 -11.21 10.55 -14.35
C GLU A 265 -9.76 10.14 -14.11
N LEU A 266 -8.92 11.09 -13.69
CA LEU A 266 -7.51 10.86 -13.38
C LEU A 266 -7.35 9.84 -12.23
N ALA A 267 -8.10 10.01 -11.12
CA ALA A 267 -8.05 9.11 -9.97
C ALA A 267 -8.55 7.70 -10.31
N THR A 268 -9.63 7.61 -11.10
CA THR A 268 -10.15 6.32 -11.57
C THR A 268 -9.13 5.59 -12.43
N GLU A 269 -8.52 6.26 -13.40
CA GLU A 269 -7.49 5.66 -14.25
C GLU A 269 -6.25 5.31 -13.45
N TYR A 270 -5.83 6.17 -12.50
CA TYR A 270 -4.70 5.89 -11.62
C TYR A 270 -4.87 4.58 -10.86
N LEU A 271 -6.02 4.32 -10.26
CA LEU A 271 -6.25 3.07 -9.54
C LEU A 271 -6.51 1.88 -10.49
N THR A 272 -7.16 2.09 -11.63
CA THR A 272 -7.39 1.05 -12.64
C THR A 272 -6.07 0.55 -13.24
N TYR A 273 -5.13 1.44 -13.51
CA TYR A 273 -3.84 1.10 -14.10
C TYR A 273 -2.99 0.18 -13.21
N LEU A 274 -3.22 0.14 -11.89
CA LEU A 274 -2.60 -0.84 -10.99
C LEU A 274 -2.87 -2.30 -11.41
N TYR A 275 -4.00 -2.56 -12.06
CA TYR A 275 -4.39 -3.90 -12.55
C TYR A 275 -3.94 -4.18 -13.98
N SER A 276 -3.24 -3.25 -14.64
CA SER A 276 -2.66 -3.44 -15.97
C SER A 276 -1.43 -4.35 -15.92
N ALA A 277 -0.98 -4.84 -17.09
CA ALA A 277 0.25 -5.63 -17.18
C ALA A 277 1.48 -4.87 -16.65
N GLU A 278 1.58 -3.55 -16.92
CA GLU A 278 2.68 -2.73 -16.40
C GLU A 278 2.56 -2.53 -14.88
N GLY A 279 1.35 -2.21 -14.37
CA GLY A 279 1.10 -2.07 -12.93
C GLY A 279 1.41 -3.35 -12.15
N GLN A 280 1.00 -4.52 -12.64
CA GLN A 280 1.26 -5.81 -12.01
C GLN A 280 2.75 -6.19 -12.07
N THR A 281 3.44 -5.84 -13.17
CA THR A 281 4.89 -6.06 -13.29
C THR A 281 5.66 -5.14 -12.31
N ILE A 282 5.25 -3.88 -12.17
CA ILE A 282 5.83 -2.95 -11.19
C ILE A 282 5.60 -3.45 -9.76
N ALA A 283 4.40 -3.97 -9.45
CA ALA A 283 4.12 -4.55 -8.14
C ALA A 283 5.07 -5.73 -7.85
N ALA A 284 5.23 -6.67 -8.78
CA ALA A 284 6.16 -7.80 -8.64
C ALA A 284 7.62 -7.35 -8.48
N ALA A 285 8.06 -6.35 -9.27
CA ALA A 285 9.42 -5.80 -9.20
C ALA A 285 9.71 -5.08 -7.86
N ASN A 286 8.66 -4.65 -7.14
CA ASN A 286 8.76 -4.08 -5.81
C ASN A 286 8.35 -5.09 -4.71
N HIS A 287 8.45 -6.38 -5.00
CA HIS A 287 8.24 -7.50 -4.08
C HIS A 287 6.83 -7.60 -3.48
N TYR A 288 5.82 -7.03 -4.15
CA TYR A 288 4.42 -7.31 -3.88
C TYR A 288 3.94 -8.47 -4.74
N ARG A 289 3.12 -9.35 -4.18
CA ARG A 289 2.49 -10.46 -4.90
C ARG A 289 1.38 -9.92 -5.77
N PRO A 290 1.50 -9.96 -7.11
CA PRO A 290 0.47 -9.41 -8.01
C PRO A 290 -0.87 -10.13 -7.82
N SER A 291 -1.99 -9.38 -7.88
CA SER A 291 -3.32 -10.00 -7.88
C SER A 291 -3.65 -10.71 -9.21
N LYS A 292 -2.93 -10.36 -10.29
CA LYS A 292 -3.02 -10.93 -11.62
C LYS A 292 -1.64 -11.38 -12.11
N PRO A 293 -1.05 -12.44 -11.53
CA PRO A 293 0.31 -12.88 -11.87
C PRO A 293 0.46 -13.25 -13.35
N GLU A 294 -0.62 -13.64 -14.02
CA GLU A 294 -0.65 -13.96 -15.45
C GLU A 294 -0.38 -12.74 -16.36
N LEU A 295 -0.51 -11.53 -15.84
CA LEU A 295 -0.24 -10.29 -16.56
C LEU A 295 1.21 -9.81 -16.40
N VAL A 296 1.99 -10.40 -15.49
CA VAL A 296 3.38 -10.03 -15.25
C VAL A 296 4.22 -10.41 -16.46
N THR A 297 4.86 -9.41 -17.09
CA THR A 297 5.61 -9.62 -18.34
C THR A 297 6.96 -10.27 -18.13
N ASP A 298 7.62 -9.97 -16.99
CA ASP A 298 8.84 -10.66 -16.54
C ASP A 298 8.49 -11.68 -15.45
N THR A 299 8.22 -12.92 -15.89
CA THR A 299 7.81 -13.99 -14.98
C THR A 299 8.90 -14.40 -13.98
N SER A 300 10.16 -14.04 -14.20
CA SER A 300 11.23 -14.32 -13.23
C SER A 300 11.06 -13.57 -11.92
N LEU A 301 10.32 -12.45 -11.92
CA LEU A 301 9.97 -11.72 -10.71
C LEU A 301 9.05 -12.53 -9.77
N LEU A 302 8.30 -13.49 -10.31
CA LEU A 302 7.41 -14.34 -9.52
C LEU A 302 8.18 -15.44 -8.76
N ASP A 303 9.40 -15.76 -9.17
CA ASP A 303 10.24 -16.77 -8.51
C ASP A 303 10.70 -16.31 -7.10
N ALA A 304 10.62 -15.01 -6.82
CA ALA A 304 10.93 -14.44 -5.50
C ALA A 304 9.89 -14.81 -4.43
N PHE A 305 8.70 -15.28 -4.81
CA PHE A 305 7.59 -15.54 -3.90
C PHE A 305 7.44 -17.04 -3.59
N PRO A 306 8.00 -17.54 -2.47
CA PRO A 306 7.83 -18.94 -2.10
C PRO A 306 6.36 -19.26 -1.78
N ALA A 307 5.99 -20.51 -1.98
CA ALA A 307 4.70 -21.01 -1.53
C ALA A 307 4.68 -21.04 0.00
N ILE A 308 3.68 -20.40 0.61
CA ILE A 308 3.47 -20.33 2.05
C ILE A 308 1.97 -20.54 2.33
N GLN A 309 1.63 -21.19 3.44
CA GLN A 309 0.24 -21.29 3.85
C GLN A 309 -0.23 -19.93 4.40
N LEU A 310 -1.19 -19.32 3.72
CA LEU A 310 -1.75 -18.03 4.09
C LEU A 310 -3.18 -18.18 4.63
N ILE A 311 -3.47 -17.50 5.74
CA ILE A 311 -4.79 -17.40 6.33
C ILE A 311 -5.36 -16.04 5.94
N SER A 312 -6.58 -16.01 5.38
CA SER A 312 -7.28 -14.78 5.04
C SER A 312 -7.92 -14.14 6.27
N ILE A 313 -8.11 -12.82 6.22
CA ILE A 313 -8.91 -12.09 7.21
C ILE A 313 -10.38 -12.53 7.22
N ASP A 314 -10.87 -13.08 6.10
CA ASP A 314 -12.23 -13.61 5.97
C ASP A 314 -12.39 -15.03 6.56
N ASP A 315 -11.30 -15.64 7.04
CA ASP A 315 -11.38 -16.91 7.78
C ASP A 315 -12.34 -16.76 8.98
N PRO A 316 -13.14 -17.80 9.31
CA PRO A 316 -14.05 -17.79 10.47
C PRO A 316 -13.37 -17.40 11.79
N LEU A 317 -12.06 -17.57 11.92
CA LEU A 317 -11.28 -17.14 13.08
C LEU A 317 -11.36 -15.63 13.30
N PHE A 318 -11.36 -14.86 12.22
CA PHE A 318 -11.37 -13.40 12.25
C PHE A 318 -12.74 -12.79 11.94
N GLY A 319 -13.48 -13.40 10.97
CA GLY A 319 -14.79 -12.93 10.53
C GLY A 319 -14.76 -11.58 9.79
N GLY A 320 -13.64 -11.30 9.09
CA GLY A 320 -13.40 -10.05 8.36
C GLY A 320 -12.99 -8.88 9.28
N TRP A 321 -12.56 -7.77 8.64
CA TRP A 321 -12.10 -6.57 9.36
C TRP A 321 -13.19 -5.96 10.25
N LYS A 322 -14.46 -6.02 9.87
CA LYS A 322 -15.58 -5.50 10.68
C LYS A 322 -15.68 -6.18 12.05
N THR A 323 -15.23 -7.43 12.14
CA THR A 323 -15.18 -8.20 13.40
C THR A 323 -13.82 -8.07 14.09
N ALA A 324 -12.73 -8.27 13.33
CA ALA A 324 -11.38 -8.29 13.87
C ALA A 324 -10.95 -6.92 14.43
N GLN A 325 -11.28 -5.82 13.74
CA GLN A 325 -10.86 -4.48 14.14
C GLN A 325 -11.35 -4.08 15.53
N PRO A 326 -12.65 -4.10 15.85
CA PRO A 326 -13.11 -3.75 17.18
C PRO A 326 -12.69 -4.75 18.26
N LYS A 327 -12.63 -6.06 17.92
CA LYS A 327 -12.25 -7.11 18.89
C LYS A 327 -10.79 -6.97 19.33
N HIS A 328 -9.88 -6.76 18.40
CA HIS A 328 -8.45 -6.82 18.67
C HIS A 328 -7.83 -5.44 18.90
N PHE A 329 -8.26 -4.40 18.16
CA PHE A 329 -7.58 -3.11 18.08
C PHE A 329 -8.45 -1.90 18.47
N GLY A 330 -9.76 -2.10 18.67
CA GLY A 330 -10.65 -1.07 19.20
C GLY A 330 -10.25 -0.66 20.63
N ASP A 331 -10.84 0.42 21.12
CA ASP A 331 -10.59 0.89 22.49
C ASP A 331 -11.07 -0.17 23.50
N GLY A 332 -10.16 -0.58 24.38
CA GLY A 332 -10.38 -1.69 25.31
C GLY A 332 -10.35 -3.08 24.65
N GLY A 333 -9.99 -3.19 23.39
CA GLY A 333 -9.79 -4.44 22.66
C GLY A 333 -8.66 -5.29 23.25
N ILE A 334 -8.45 -6.48 22.66
CA ILE A 334 -7.48 -7.45 23.21
C ILE A 334 -6.06 -6.84 23.26
N PHE A 335 -5.65 -6.09 22.26
CA PHE A 335 -4.33 -5.47 22.24
C PHE A 335 -4.11 -4.52 23.43
N ASP A 336 -5.10 -3.70 23.78
CA ASP A 336 -5.01 -2.80 24.94
C ASP A 336 -4.90 -3.56 26.26
N GLN A 337 -5.48 -4.76 26.35
CA GLN A 337 -5.43 -5.59 27.56
C GLN A 337 -4.06 -6.28 27.74
N ILE A 338 -3.37 -6.63 26.63
CA ILE A 338 -2.08 -7.31 26.68
C ILE A 338 -0.90 -6.34 26.75
N TYR A 339 -1.02 -5.17 26.17
CA TYR A 339 -0.01 -4.13 26.11
C TYR A 339 -0.47 -2.88 26.87
N ALA A 340 -0.56 -2.98 28.19
CA ALA A 340 -0.69 -1.80 29.03
C ALA A 340 0.69 -1.11 29.09
N PRO A 341 0.82 0.20 28.76
CA PRO A 341 2.06 0.92 28.95
C PRO A 341 2.51 0.72 30.40
N GLN A 342 3.72 0.24 30.60
CA GLN A 342 4.32 0.21 31.92
C GLN A 342 4.54 1.68 32.32
N GLY A 343 3.65 2.20 33.18
CA GLY A 343 3.67 3.56 33.69
C GLY A 343 4.89 3.85 34.58
#